data_006ec5d4ed3ecdae02dbb2c25283212b
#
_entry.id   006ec5d4ed3ecdae02dbb2c25283212b
#
_cell.length_a   1.000
_cell.length_b   1.000
_cell.length_c   1.000
_cell.angle_alpha   90.00
_cell.angle_beta   90.00
_cell.angle_gamma   90.00
#
_symmetry.space_group_name_H-M   'P 1'
#
loop_
_entity.id
_entity.type
_entity.pdbx_description
1 polymer ?
#
loop_
_entity_poly.entity_id
_entity_poly.type
_entity_poly.pdbx_seq_one_letter_code
_entity_poly.pdbx_strand_id
1 'polypeptide(L)'
;MSTGAEIESQERLVVLAEEKELAAPDWSEIRKDTNLKGDLNDTLRQKIQGLSCAKPVGSLTKSTCSFVDSILKTPVLEKNVLAPALNSLYERKAQFYQSLNIPKPLRTRQYICGSGLILSPDHCVTTIRDSLRVGLFLKGVDAALKQLAKENFSEPLHIVYPACGPFAPLLLPLLTYYKNQGIYSPDEINVTFIDIQQGAAIALDALVKQLGLQEYVRNVCCIDACEYQVASDVHMVILEAMQHGFSREGHLRLAKHFADLLHPNGLFLPQNIAVTASLSSAQREYVDQWKTDDTSIHEDMRKERIELGKVLDVNLEFLRTMQEQVIDEHTRIVECSTLAIPYLDPKEGEKTLLFHTRVNVFGEDWLGEYESGITHPLPDSQVCVNFTPQDPRPGDLLVGSGDSLTFYYCMNGLPGFLTTKSDHSDGDKESMLAENGNGN
;
A
#
# COMPACT_ATOMS: atom_id res chain seq x y z
N MET A 1 53.03 -19.40 -20.88
CA MET A 1 52.54 -19.23 -19.50
C MET A 1 51.12 -18.75 -19.58
N SER A 2 50.24 -19.67 -19.32
CA SER A 2 48.78 -19.50 -19.38
C SER A 2 48.29 -18.98 -18.02
N THR A 3 47.54 -17.91 -17.99
CA THR A 3 46.73 -17.56 -16.83
C THR A 3 45.30 -17.46 -17.32
N GLY A 4 44.57 -18.53 -17.05
CA GLY A 4 43.11 -18.58 -17.23
C GLY A 4 42.44 -17.62 -16.25
N ALA A 5 41.58 -16.77 -16.76
CA ALA A 5 40.60 -16.06 -15.97
C ALA A 5 39.41 -17.03 -15.73
N GLU A 6 39.29 -17.53 -14.53
CA GLU A 6 38.08 -18.19 -14.05
C GLU A 6 36.98 -17.12 -13.93
N ILE A 7 35.99 -17.25 -14.79
CA ILE A 7 34.73 -16.53 -14.66
C ILE A 7 33.93 -17.27 -13.57
N GLU A 8 34.00 -16.78 -12.34
CA GLU A 8 33.08 -17.17 -11.29
C GLU A 8 31.65 -16.79 -11.72
N SER A 9 30.88 -17.81 -12.02
CA SER A 9 29.42 -17.68 -12.12
C SER A 9 28.89 -17.30 -10.73
N GLN A 10 28.54 -16.02 -10.53
CA GLN A 10 27.85 -15.60 -9.32
C GLN A 10 26.51 -16.38 -9.24
N GLU A 11 26.47 -17.39 -8.38
CA GLU A 11 25.22 -18.01 -7.96
C GLU A 11 24.34 -16.93 -7.30
N ARG A 12 23.15 -16.77 -7.83
CA ARG A 12 22.12 -15.92 -7.24
C ARG A 12 21.75 -16.47 -5.86
N LEU A 13 22.27 -15.86 -4.83
CA LEU A 13 21.87 -16.17 -3.46
C LEU A 13 20.45 -15.62 -3.23
N VAL A 14 19.51 -16.53 -3.02
CA VAL A 14 18.31 -16.22 -2.22
C VAL A 14 18.84 -16.15 -0.79
N VAL A 15 19.04 -14.94 -0.28
CA VAL A 15 19.46 -14.75 1.12
C VAL A 15 18.27 -15.10 2.01
N LEU A 16 18.29 -16.34 2.53
CA LEU A 16 17.38 -16.76 3.58
C LEU A 16 17.95 -16.21 4.89
N ALA A 17 17.17 -15.41 5.61
CA ALA A 17 17.52 -15.05 6.97
C ALA A 17 17.61 -16.32 7.83
N GLU A 18 18.68 -16.43 8.62
CA GLU A 18 18.85 -17.55 9.55
C GLU A 18 17.63 -17.69 10.45
N GLU A 19 17.06 -18.90 10.51
CA GLU A 19 15.94 -19.24 11.37
C GLU A 19 16.35 -19.03 12.83
N LYS A 20 15.88 -17.96 13.46
CA LYS A 20 15.71 -17.99 14.92
C LYS A 20 14.58 -18.95 15.22
N GLU A 21 14.91 -20.11 15.77
CA GLU A 21 13.92 -21.04 16.32
C GLU A 21 13.00 -20.32 17.32
N LEU A 22 11.89 -19.84 16.82
CA LEU A 22 10.74 -19.52 17.65
C LEU A 22 10.00 -20.83 17.87
N ALA A 23 9.90 -21.26 19.15
CA ALA A 23 9.16 -22.44 19.54
C ALA A 23 7.78 -22.44 18.86
N ALA A 24 7.50 -23.50 18.12
CA ALA A 24 6.22 -23.65 17.42
C ALA A 24 5.07 -23.59 18.46
N PRO A 25 4.03 -22.79 18.22
CA PRO A 25 2.84 -22.82 19.08
C PRO A 25 2.21 -24.21 19.05
N ASP A 26 1.76 -24.68 20.19
CA ASP A 26 1.04 -25.94 20.32
C ASP A 26 -0.34 -25.83 19.65
N TRP A 27 -0.45 -26.37 18.45
CA TRP A 27 -1.65 -26.35 17.61
C TRP A 27 -2.72 -27.37 18.02
N SER A 28 -2.51 -28.11 19.12
CA SER A 28 -3.44 -29.17 19.54
C SER A 28 -4.78 -28.67 20.07
N GLU A 29 -4.84 -27.42 20.56
CA GLU A 29 -6.07 -26.83 21.09
C GLU A 29 -6.95 -26.12 20.05
N ILE A 30 -6.41 -25.73 18.88
CA ILE A 30 -7.14 -24.96 17.85
C ILE A 30 -7.97 -25.85 16.92
N ARG A 31 -7.84 -27.17 17.01
CA ARG A 31 -8.48 -28.12 16.10
C ARG A 31 -9.97 -28.43 16.36
N LYS A 32 -10.63 -27.78 17.29
CA LYS A 32 -12.03 -28.14 17.64
C LYS A 32 -13.11 -27.43 16.83
N ASP A 33 -12.76 -26.43 15.99
CA ASP A 33 -13.74 -25.69 15.15
C ASP A 33 -13.28 -25.52 13.70
N THR A 34 -12.65 -26.51 13.10
CA THR A 34 -12.45 -26.51 11.65
C THR A 34 -13.79 -26.73 10.98
N ASN A 35 -14.30 -25.71 10.35
CA ASN A 35 -15.49 -25.76 9.52
C ASN A 35 -15.17 -26.58 8.24
N LEU A 36 -15.11 -27.92 8.41
CA LEU A 36 -14.87 -28.90 7.33
C LEU A 36 -15.74 -28.63 6.09
N LYS A 37 -16.93 -28.05 6.29
CA LYS A 37 -17.83 -27.65 5.23
C LYS A 37 -17.35 -26.41 4.47
N GLY A 38 -16.68 -25.47 5.13
CA GLY A 38 -16.05 -24.30 4.51
C GLY A 38 -14.87 -24.73 3.66
N ASP A 39 -13.96 -25.53 4.20
CA ASP A 39 -12.77 -26.03 3.49
C ASP A 39 -13.14 -26.89 2.27
N LEU A 40 -14.20 -27.73 2.40
CA LEU A 40 -14.70 -28.52 1.28
C LEU A 40 -15.32 -27.63 0.20
N ASN A 41 -16.11 -26.64 0.58
CA ASN A 41 -16.71 -25.69 -0.36
C ASN A 41 -15.66 -24.86 -1.09
N ASP A 42 -14.61 -24.41 -0.41
CA ASP A 42 -13.53 -23.67 -1.04
C ASP A 42 -12.72 -24.54 -1.99
N THR A 43 -12.46 -25.78 -1.60
CA THR A 43 -11.82 -26.77 -2.49
C THR A 43 -12.68 -27.08 -3.72
N LEU A 44 -13.98 -27.19 -3.55
CA LEU A 44 -14.92 -27.41 -4.67
C LEU A 44 -15.01 -26.17 -5.57
N ARG A 45 -15.09 -24.98 -5.00
CA ARG A 45 -15.05 -23.71 -5.77
C ARG A 45 -13.80 -23.61 -6.62
N GLN A 46 -12.62 -23.90 -6.04
CA GLN A 46 -11.36 -23.90 -6.77
C GLN A 46 -11.35 -24.92 -7.90
N LYS A 47 -11.87 -26.14 -7.65
CA LYS A 47 -11.97 -27.17 -8.70
C LYS A 47 -12.97 -26.79 -9.81
N ILE A 48 -14.12 -26.23 -9.46
CA ILE A 48 -15.11 -25.76 -10.43
C ILE A 48 -14.57 -24.59 -11.25
N GLN A 49 -13.86 -23.65 -10.63
CA GLN A 49 -13.19 -22.57 -11.34
C GLN A 49 -12.11 -23.11 -12.31
N GLY A 50 -11.37 -24.15 -11.90
CA GLY A 50 -10.39 -24.83 -12.77
C GLY A 50 -11.02 -25.57 -13.97
N LEU A 51 -12.28 -26.02 -13.85
CA LEU A 51 -13.00 -26.69 -14.95
C LEU A 51 -13.58 -25.69 -15.97
N SER A 52 -13.88 -24.47 -15.56
CA SER A 52 -14.51 -23.47 -16.43
C SER A 52 -13.51 -22.62 -17.22
N CYS A 53 -12.22 -22.71 -16.94
CA CYS A 53 -11.20 -21.98 -17.67
C CYS A 53 -10.83 -22.71 -18.97
N ALA A 54 -11.31 -22.21 -20.10
CA ALA A 54 -10.67 -22.45 -21.39
C ALA A 54 -9.17 -22.10 -21.24
N LYS A 55 -8.26 -23.00 -21.67
CA LYS A 55 -6.82 -22.77 -21.58
C LYS A 55 -6.50 -21.39 -22.21
N PRO A 56 -5.85 -20.50 -21.46
CA PRO A 56 -5.58 -19.16 -21.98
C PRO A 56 -4.71 -19.25 -23.24
N VAL A 57 -5.19 -18.70 -24.35
CA VAL A 57 -4.47 -18.65 -25.62
C VAL A 57 -3.39 -17.58 -25.55
N GLY A 58 -2.13 -17.98 -25.70
CA GLY A 58 -0.97 -17.07 -25.75
C GLY A 58 -0.01 -17.22 -24.53
N SER A 59 1.21 -16.71 -24.68
CA SER A 59 2.21 -16.72 -23.61
C SER A 59 1.94 -15.65 -22.55
N LEU A 60 2.39 -15.89 -21.33
CA LEU A 60 2.32 -14.91 -20.22
C LEU A 60 3.00 -13.60 -20.62
N THR A 61 4.17 -13.67 -21.26
CA THR A 61 4.90 -12.50 -21.79
C THR A 61 4.03 -11.68 -22.74
N LYS A 62 3.39 -12.31 -23.72
CA LYS A 62 2.54 -11.59 -24.69
C LYS A 62 1.36 -10.90 -24.01
N SER A 63 0.70 -11.55 -23.04
CA SER A 63 -0.41 -10.95 -22.30
C SER A 63 0.05 -9.78 -21.44
N THR A 64 1.22 -9.90 -20.79
CA THR A 64 1.82 -8.83 -20.02
C THR A 64 2.16 -7.63 -20.87
N CYS A 65 2.83 -7.84 -22.01
CA CYS A 65 3.18 -6.75 -22.94
C CYS A 65 1.94 -6.06 -23.51
N SER A 66 0.92 -6.81 -23.89
CA SER A 66 -0.35 -6.23 -24.40
C SER A 66 -1.06 -5.38 -23.33
N PHE A 67 -1.05 -5.82 -22.09
CA PHE A 67 -1.63 -5.07 -20.96
C PHE A 67 -0.86 -3.75 -20.73
N VAL A 68 0.47 -3.81 -20.63
CA VAL A 68 1.30 -2.61 -20.45
C VAL A 68 1.14 -1.63 -21.63
N ASP A 69 1.17 -2.13 -22.84
CA ASP A 69 0.99 -1.32 -24.05
C ASP A 69 -0.34 -0.56 -24.05
N SER A 70 -1.43 -1.22 -23.60
CA SER A 70 -2.74 -0.59 -23.45
C SER A 70 -2.74 0.54 -22.43
N ILE A 71 -2.02 0.38 -21.29
CA ILE A 71 -1.89 1.41 -20.26
C ILE A 71 -1.10 2.61 -20.78
N LEU A 72 0.08 2.37 -21.35
CA LEU A 72 0.99 3.44 -21.77
C LEU A 72 0.45 4.27 -22.95
N LYS A 73 -0.42 3.70 -23.78
CA LYS A 73 -1.07 4.39 -24.88
C LYS A 73 -2.36 5.12 -24.52
N THR A 74 -2.91 4.86 -23.32
CA THR A 74 -4.19 5.44 -22.91
C THR A 74 -3.94 6.70 -22.07
N PRO A 75 -4.39 7.88 -22.52
CA PRO A 75 -4.18 9.13 -21.78
C PRO A 75 -4.86 9.13 -20.41
N VAL A 76 -6.11 8.71 -20.35
CA VAL A 76 -6.92 8.63 -19.11
C VAL A 76 -7.29 7.18 -18.86
N LEU A 77 -6.91 6.67 -17.69
CA LEU A 77 -7.18 5.28 -17.31
C LEU A 77 -8.59 5.17 -16.71
N GLU A 78 -9.37 4.24 -17.23
CA GLU A 78 -10.72 3.94 -16.73
C GLU A 78 -10.79 2.50 -16.23
N LYS A 79 -11.37 2.33 -15.03
CA LYS A 79 -11.49 1.02 -14.37
C LYS A 79 -12.15 -0.03 -15.28
N ASN A 80 -13.24 0.34 -15.94
CA ASN A 80 -14.00 -0.57 -16.80
C ASN A 80 -13.22 -1.02 -18.05
N VAL A 81 -12.31 -0.19 -18.53
CA VAL A 81 -11.45 -0.50 -19.69
C VAL A 81 -10.29 -1.40 -19.28
N LEU A 82 -9.69 -1.13 -18.12
CA LEU A 82 -8.50 -1.86 -17.65
C LEU A 82 -8.83 -3.22 -17.05
N ALA A 83 -9.95 -3.34 -16.32
CA ALA A 83 -10.27 -4.52 -15.54
C ALA A 83 -10.32 -5.83 -16.36
N PRO A 84 -10.90 -5.90 -17.57
CA PRO A 84 -10.91 -7.15 -18.34
C PRO A 84 -9.51 -7.64 -18.73
N ALA A 85 -8.63 -6.74 -19.19
CA ALA A 85 -7.27 -7.09 -19.59
C ALA A 85 -6.44 -7.52 -18.37
N LEU A 86 -6.58 -6.82 -17.24
CA LEU A 86 -5.90 -7.15 -16.01
C LEU A 86 -6.41 -8.48 -15.41
N ASN A 87 -7.72 -8.73 -15.43
CA ASN A 87 -8.27 -10.00 -14.98
C ASN A 87 -7.73 -11.18 -15.79
N SER A 88 -7.62 -11.05 -17.11
CA SER A 88 -7.01 -12.08 -17.96
C SER A 88 -5.54 -12.31 -17.61
N LEU A 89 -4.77 -11.27 -17.35
CA LEU A 89 -3.38 -11.36 -16.89
C LEU A 89 -3.30 -12.00 -15.50
N TYR A 90 -4.19 -11.59 -14.58
CA TYR A 90 -4.29 -12.15 -13.24
C TYR A 90 -4.52 -13.68 -13.27
N GLU A 91 -5.48 -14.14 -14.05
CA GLU A 91 -5.79 -15.57 -14.15
C GLU A 91 -4.57 -16.38 -14.58
N ARG A 92 -3.79 -15.88 -15.55
CA ARG A 92 -2.54 -16.53 -15.99
C ARG A 92 -1.47 -16.54 -14.90
N LYS A 93 -1.27 -15.43 -14.20
CA LYS A 93 -0.33 -15.34 -13.09
C LYS A 93 -0.75 -16.23 -11.93
N ALA A 94 -2.05 -16.28 -11.62
CA ALA A 94 -2.59 -17.16 -10.58
C ALA A 94 -2.42 -18.65 -10.92
N GLN A 95 -2.65 -19.06 -12.18
CA GLN A 95 -2.38 -20.42 -12.65
C GLN A 95 -0.89 -20.76 -12.54
N PHE A 96 -0.01 -19.85 -12.94
CA PHE A 96 1.43 -20.01 -12.78
C PHE A 96 1.80 -20.17 -11.30
N TYR A 97 1.32 -19.29 -10.42
CA TYR A 97 1.55 -19.35 -8.98
C TYR A 97 1.10 -20.68 -8.37
N GLN A 98 -0.09 -21.15 -8.73
CA GLN A 98 -0.59 -22.46 -8.30
C GLN A 98 0.31 -23.61 -8.76
N SER A 99 0.86 -23.55 -9.97
CA SER A 99 1.74 -24.60 -10.53
C SER A 99 3.06 -24.72 -9.80
N LEU A 100 3.49 -23.70 -9.04
CA LEU A 100 4.73 -23.74 -8.26
C LEU A 100 4.66 -24.65 -7.04
N ASN A 101 3.46 -25.10 -6.64
CA ASN A 101 3.23 -25.98 -5.48
C ASN A 101 3.91 -25.49 -4.19
N ILE A 102 3.94 -24.16 -3.96
CA ILE A 102 4.49 -23.58 -2.75
C ILE A 102 3.71 -24.13 -1.54
N PRO A 103 4.37 -24.58 -0.46
CA PRO A 103 3.71 -25.12 0.72
C PRO A 103 2.66 -24.17 1.30
N LYS A 104 1.50 -24.71 1.71
CA LYS A 104 0.39 -23.91 2.26
C LYS A 104 0.82 -22.96 3.37
N PRO A 105 1.64 -23.34 4.37
CA PRO A 105 2.07 -22.41 5.41
C PRO A 105 2.80 -21.17 4.88
N LEU A 106 3.60 -21.32 3.82
CA LEU A 106 4.32 -20.21 3.20
C LEU A 106 3.41 -19.30 2.34
N ARG A 107 2.24 -19.78 1.93
CA ARG A 107 1.28 -19.01 1.13
C ARG A 107 0.25 -18.27 1.96
N THR A 108 -0.16 -18.85 3.11
CA THR A 108 -1.33 -18.38 3.86
C THR A 108 -0.98 -17.66 5.17
N ARG A 109 0.29 -17.65 5.58
CA ARG A 109 0.71 -17.01 6.81
C ARG A 109 0.55 -15.50 6.71
N GLN A 110 -0.23 -14.92 7.62
CA GLN A 110 -0.38 -13.49 7.83
C GLN A 110 -0.12 -13.20 9.30
N TYR A 111 0.59 -12.12 9.61
CA TYR A 111 0.97 -11.80 10.99
C TYR A 111 1.30 -10.31 11.13
N ILE A 112 1.35 -9.84 12.38
CA ILE A 112 1.78 -8.49 12.72
C ILE A 112 3.23 -8.57 13.20
N CYS A 113 4.08 -7.70 12.67
CA CYS A 113 5.45 -7.52 13.11
C CYS A 113 5.67 -6.09 13.63
N GLY A 114 6.91 -5.75 13.99
CA GLY A 114 7.23 -4.41 14.48
C GLY A 114 6.98 -3.28 13.49
N SER A 115 6.94 -3.56 12.19
CA SER A 115 6.70 -2.56 11.14
C SER A 115 5.24 -2.52 10.65
N GLY A 116 4.41 -3.51 10.97
CA GLY A 116 3.02 -3.51 10.51
C GLY A 116 2.46 -4.90 10.26
N LEU A 117 1.28 -4.93 9.65
CA LEU A 117 0.64 -6.15 9.17
C LEU A 117 1.36 -6.67 7.92
N ILE A 118 1.82 -7.89 7.99
CA ILE A 118 2.39 -8.62 6.86
C ILE A 118 1.30 -9.49 6.24
N LEU A 119 0.89 -9.13 5.05
CA LEU A 119 -0.13 -9.87 4.29
C LEU A 119 0.43 -11.22 3.81
N SER A 120 -0.45 -12.23 3.74
CA SER A 120 -0.06 -13.51 3.16
C SER A 120 0.15 -13.41 1.64
N PRO A 121 1.05 -14.21 1.04
CA PRO A 121 1.22 -14.24 -0.41
C PRO A 121 -0.09 -14.51 -1.18
N ASP A 122 -0.94 -15.40 -0.68
CA ASP A 122 -2.26 -15.68 -1.29
C ASP A 122 -3.17 -14.43 -1.28
N HIS A 123 -3.11 -13.59 -0.24
CA HIS A 123 -3.81 -12.31 -0.22
C HIS A 123 -3.22 -11.35 -1.25
N CYS A 124 -1.89 -11.18 -1.27
CA CYS A 124 -1.19 -10.29 -2.21
C CYS A 124 -1.46 -10.67 -3.69
N VAL A 125 -1.65 -11.96 -3.99
CA VAL A 125 -2.06 -12.41 -5.34
C VAL A 125 -3.36 -11.73 -5.78
N THR A 126 -4.32 -11.52 -4.87
CA THR A 126 -5.63 -10.94 -5.21
C THR A 126 -5.60 -9.43 -5.41
N THR A 127 -4.68 -8.74 -4.76
CA THR A 127 -4.60 -7.26 -4.79
C THR A 127 -4.21 -6.70 -6.15
N ILE A 128 -3.60 -7.52 -7.03
CA ILE A 128 -3.30 -7.12 -8.41
C ILE A 128 -4.55 -6.76 -9.23
N ARG A 129 -5.74 -7.19 -8.80
CA ARG A 129 -7.02 -6.88 -9.48
C ARG A 129 -7.44 -5.42 -9.35
N ASP A 130 -6.79 -4.66 -8.50
CA ASP A 130 -7.01 -3.22 -8.38
C ASP A 130 -6.44 -2.49 -9.61
N SER A 131 -7.28 -2.40 -10.64
CA SER A 131 -6.84 -2.06 -11.99
C SER A 131 -6.37 -0.62 -12.13
N LEU A 132 -7.02 0.34 -11.46
CA LEU A 132 -6.60 1.74 -11.50
C LEU A 132 -5.28 1.93 -10.76
N ARG A 133 -5.13 1.36 -9.57
CA ARG A 133 -3.87 1.39 -8.82
C ARG A 133 -2.73 0.83 -9.65
N VAL A 134 -2.86 -0.40 -10.15
CA VAL A 134 -1.82 -1.04 -10.96
C VAL A 134 -1.51 -0.22 -12.21
N GLY A 135 -2.55 0.25 -12.92
CA GLY A 135 -2.40 1.05 -14.14
C GLY A 135 -1.68 2.37 -13.91
N LEU A 136 -2.09 3.14 -12.90
CA LEU A 136 -1.48 4.43 -12.56
C LEU A 136 -0.03 4.26 -12.09
N PHE A 137 0.26 3.24 -11.28
CA PHE A 137 1.65 2.97 -10.89
C PHE A 137 2.52 2.58 -12.07
N LEU A 138 2.06 1.70 -12.97
CA LEU A 138 2.84 1.34 -14.16
C LEU A 138 3.10 2.58 -15.04
N LYS A 139 2.10 3.45 -15.23
CA LYS A 139 2.26 4.69 -15.99
C LYS A 139 3.21 5.67 -15.30
N GLY A 140 3.09 5.85 -13.98
CA GLY A 140 3.95 6.71 -13.18
C GLY A 140 5.39 6.22 -13.13
N VAL A 141 5.61 4.90 -12.96
CA VAL A 141 6.95 4.30 -12.99
C VAL A 141 7.62 4.46 -14.35
N ASP A 142 6.88 4.26 -15.45
CA ASP A 142 7.40 4.50 -16.82
C ASP A 142 7.81 5.97 -17.03
N ALA A 143 6.98 6.91 -16.56
CA ALA A 143 7.28 8.34 -16.67
C ALA A 143 8.49 8.74 -15.80
N ALA A 144 8.59 8.20 -14.59
CA ALA A 144 9.71 8.43 -13.68
C ALA A 144 11.03 7.86 -14.24
N LEU A 145 11.01 6.65 -14.81
CA LEU A 145 12.18 6.07 -15.47
C LEU A 145 12.64 6.91 -16.66
N LYS A 146 11.71 7.40 -17.48
CA LYS A 146 12.02 8.32 -18.58
C LYS A 146 12.61 9.65 -18.11
N GLN A 147 12.25 10.11 -16.92
CA GLN A 147 12.87 11.28 -16.30
C GLN A 147 14.30 10.96 -15.84
N LEU A 148 14.49 9.89 -15.08
CA LEU A 148 15.82 9.47 -14.59
C LEU A 148 16.80 9.14 -15.72
N ALA A 149 16.32 8.57 -16.82
CA ALA A 149 17.17 8.27 -17.97
C ALA A 149 17.75 9.52 -18.66
N LYS A 150 17.26 10.73 -18.34
CA LYS A 150 17.84 11.99 -18.83
C LYS A 150 18.96 12.52 -17.93
N GLU A 151 19.04 12.00 -16.70
CA GLU A 151 20.11 12.32 -15.76
C GLU A 151 21.38 11.54 -16.12
N ASN A 152 22.56 12.14 -15.87
CA ASN A 152 23.84 11.51 -16.16
C ASN A 152 24.32 10.72 -14.93
N PHE A 153 23.72 9.57 -14.68
CA PHE A 153 24.27 8.64 -13.68
C PHE A 153 25.46 7.87 -14.27
N SER A 154 26.46 7.59 -13.42
CA SER A 154 27.67 6.85 -13.82
C SER A 154 27.47 5.33 -13.87
N GLU A 155 26.40 4.85 -13.25
CA GLU A 155 26.05 3.44 -13.13
C GLU A 155 24.64 3.19 -13.66
N PRO A 156 24.28 1.92 -13.96
CA PRO A 156 22.91 1.57 -14.31
C PRO A 156 21.92 2.02 -13.23
N LEU A 157 20.75 2.49 -13.64
CA LEU A 157 19.70 2.90 -12.72
C LEU A 157 19.30 1.72 -11.81
N HIS A 158 19.56 1.84 -10.53
CA HIS A 158 19.19 0.85 -9.53
C HIS A 158 17.80 1.18 -8.96
N ILE A 159 16.85 0.29 -9.21
CA ILE A 159 15.47 0.38 -8.74
C ILE A 159 15.29 -0.59 -7.58
N VAL A 160 14.74 -0.13 -6.46
CA VAL A 160 14.39 -1.00 -5.33
C VAL A 160 12.88 -1.01 -5.15
N TYR A 161 12.30 -2.20 -5.05
CA TYR A 161 10.87 -2.38 -4.81
C TYR A 161 10.65 -3.24 -3.56
N PRO A 162 10.55 -2.61 -2.37
CA PRO A 162 10.22 -3.29 -1.12
C PRO A 162 8.75 -3.64 -1.03
N ALA A 163 8.43 -4.67 -0.24
CA ALA A 163 7.09 -5.23 -0.06
C ALA A 163 6.39 -5.54 -1.40
N CYS A 164 7.16 -6.11 -2.34
CA CYS A 164 6.76 -6.24 -3.74
C CYS A 164 5.73 -7.35 -4.00
N GLY A 165 5.49 -8.22 -3.05
CA GLY A 165 4.60 -9.36 -3.19
C GLY A 165 5.07 -10.41 -4.22
N PRO A 166 4.28 -11.47 -4.44
CA PRO A 166 4.68 -12.59 -5.30
C PRO A 166 4.74 -12.26 -6.80
N PHE A 167 4.20 -11.11 -7.22
CA PHE A 167 4.11 -10.73 -8.63
C PHE A 167 4.77 -9.41 -8.97
N ALA A 168 5.25 -8.66 -7.99
CA ALA A 168 5.79 -7.30 -8.16
C ALA A 168 4.98 -6.48 -9.20
N PRO A 169 3.66 -6.28 -8.97
CA PRO A 169 2.73 -5.84 -10.02
C PRO A 169 2.99 -4.44 -10.54
N LEU A 170 3.69 -3.60 -9.78
CA LEU A 170 3.93 -2.20 -10.12
C LEU A 170 5.20 -1.98 -10.96
N LEU A 171 6.02 -3.03 -11.19
CA LEU A 171 7.26 -2.90 -11.95
C LEU A 171 7.51 -4.08 -12.91
N LEU A 172 7.31 -5.33 -12.47
CA LEU A 172 7.67 -6.51 -13.29
C LEU A 172 6.99 -6.54 -14.67
N PRO A 173 5.72 -6.09 -14.83
CA PRO A 173 5.10 -5.96 -16.14
C PRO A 173 5.85 -4.99 -17.08
N LEU A 174 6.35 -3.86 -16.55
CA LEU A 174 7.14 -2.90 -17.33
C LEU A 174 8.48 -3.49 -17.77
N LEU A 175 9.20 -4.18 -16.88
CA LEU A 175 10.45 -4.85 -17.26
C LEU A 175 10.23 -5.87 -18.38
N THR A 176 9.11 -6.62 -18.31
CA THR A 176 8.74 -7.56 -19.36
C THR A 176 8.50 -6.84 -20.69
N TYR A 177 7.82 -5.71 -20.64
CA TYR A 177 7.53 -4.87 -21.79
C TYR A 177 8.82 -4.26 -22.37
N TYR A 178 9.66 -3.65 -21.53
CA TYR A 178 10.92 -3.02 -21.95
C TYR A 178 11.86 -4.00 -22.62
N LYS A 179 12.05 -5.18 -22.04
CA LYS A 179 12.84 -6.25 -22.65
C LYS A 179 12.29 -6.63 -24.03
N ASN A 180 10.97 -6.83 -24.12
CA ASN A 180 10.32 -7.27 -25.38
C ASN A 180 10.37 -6.19 -26.46
N GLN A 181 10.38 -4.91 -26.09
CA GLN A 181 10.43 -3.77 -27.02
C GLN A 181 11.86 -3.24 -27.23
N GLY A 182 12.85 -3.73 -26.48
CA GLY A 182 14.24 -3.23 -26.54
C GLY A 182 14.37 -1.78 -26.09
N ILE A 183 13.57 -1.35 -25.07
CA ILE A 183 13.56 0.05 -24.59
C ILE A 183 14.71 0.30 -23.63
N TYR A 184 14.93 -0.60 -22.67
CA TYR A 184 16.07 -0.57 -21.75
C TYR A 184 16.76 -1.92 -21.73
N SER A 185 18.09 -1.90 -21.63
CA SER A 185 18.94 -3.08 -21.46
C SER A 185 19.25 -3.33 -19.98
N PRO A 186 19.76 -4.52 -19.61
CA PRO A 186 20.26 -4.78 -18.25
C PRO A 186 21.44 -3.87 -17.83
N ASP A 187 22.17 -3.33 -18.80
CA ASP A 187 23.27 -2.38 -18.54
C ASP A 187 22.77 -0.96 -18.25
N GLU A 188 21.49 -0.68 -18.51
CA GLU A 188 20.88 0.63 -18.25
C GLU A 188 20.03 0.63 -16.97
N ILE A 189 19.35 -0.48 -16.67
CA ILE A 189 18.52 -0.61 -15.46
C ILE A 189 18.71 -1.96 -14.80
N ASN A 190 18.75 -1.97 -13.48
CA ASN A 190 18.70 -3.18 -12.68
C ASN A 190 17.79 -3.01 -11.45
N VAL A 191 17.25 -4.10 -10.95
CA VAL A 191 16.19 -4.10 -9.93
C VAL A 191 16.55 -5.01 -8.78
N THR A 192 16.28 -4.55 -7.56
CA THR A 192 16.22 -5.36 -6.35
C THR A 192 14.78 -5.43 -5.86
N PHE A 193 14.24 -6.63 -5.76
CA PHE A 193 12.95 -6.92 -5.15
C PHE A 193 13.15 -7.38 -3.70
N ILE A 194 12.31 -6.90 -2.79
CA ILE A 194 12.38 -7.28 -1.37
C ILE A 194 10.98 -7.64 -0.87
N ASP A 195 10.87 -8.80 -0.25
CA ASP A 195 9.64 -9.20 0.45
C ASP A 195 9.99 -10.07 1.65
N ILE A 196 9.35 -9.85 2.78
CA ILE A 196 9.59 -10.61 4.02
C ILE A 196 8.97 -12.01 3.95
N GLN A 197 7.98 -12.22 3.07
CA GLN A 197 7.28 -13.49 2.91
C GLN A 197 8.05 -14.44 1.99
N GLN A 198 8.56 -15.53 2.54
CA GLN A 198 9.31 -16.54 1.77
C GLN A 198 8.50 -17.08 0.58
N GLY A 199 7.20 -17.30 0.75
CA GLY A 199 6.34 -17.75 -0.34
C GLY A 199 6.22 -16.74 -1.48
N ALA A 200 6.26 -15.43 -1.17
CA ALA A 200 6.27 -14.38 -2.17
C ALA A 200 7.61 -14.34 -2.92
N ALA A 201 8.73 -14.40 -2.21
CA ALA A 201 10.07 -14.41 -2.81
C ALA A 201 10.28 -15.61 -3.75
N ILE A 202 9.85 -16.81 -3.35
CA ILE A 202 9.91 -18.03 -4.19
C ILE A 202 9.08 -17.84 -5.46
N ALA A 203 7.85 -17.31 -5.33
CA ALA A 203 6.98 -17.09 -6.48
C ALA A 203 7.53 -16.05 -7.45
N LEU A 204 8.07 -14.97 -6.91
CA LEU A 204 8.62 -13.88 -7.72
C LEU A 204 9.89 -14.32 -8.46
N ASP A 205 10.80 -15.02 -7.79
CA ASP A 205 12.02 -15.56 -8.45
C ASP A 205 11.65 -16.52 -9.59
N ALA A 206 10.68 -17.42 -9.37
CA ALA A 206 10.18 -18.28 -10.41
C ALA A 206 9.53 -17.52 -11.58
N LEU A 207 8.79 -16.43 -11.29
CA LEU A 207 8.16 -15.58 -12.31
C LEU A 207 9.20 -14.79 -13.10
N VAL A 208 10.24 -14.27 -12.46
CA VAL A 208 11.40 -13.62 -13.11
C VAL A 208 12.05 -14.57 -14.10
N LYS A 209 12.28 -15.83 -13.71
CA LYS A 209 12.83 -16.88 -14.58
C LYS A 209 11.89 -17.20 -15.75
N GLN A 210 10.59 -17.36 -15.48
CA GLN A 210 9.56 -17.65 -16.48
C GLN A 210 9.46 -16.56 -17.56
N LEU A 211 9.65 -15.29 -17.18
CA LEU A 211 9.63 -14.15 -18.08
C LEU A 211 11.01 -13.85 -18.70
N GLY A 212 12.04 -14.58 -18.29
CA GLY A 212 13.41 -14.43 -18.79
C GLY A 212 14.06 -13.10 -18.37
N LEU A 213 13.70 -12.55 -17.20
CA LEU A 213 14.14 -11.24 -16.71
C LEU A 213 15.38 -11.30 -15.81
N GLN A 214 16.09 -12.43 -15.77
CA GLN A 214 17.18 -12.66 -14.82
C GLN A 214 18.29 -11.61 -14.92
N GLU A 215 18.59 -11.11 -16.09
CA GLU A 215 19.65 -10.11 -16.31
C GLU A 215 19.29 -8.72 -15.78
N TYR A 216 17.98 -8.41 -15.70
CA TYR A 216 17.49 -7.14 -15.14
C TYR A 216 17.35 -7.16 -13.62
N VAL A 217 17.32 -8.35 -13.00
CA VAL A 217 17.08 -8.49 -11.57
C VAL A 217 18.38 -8.81 -10.85
N ARG A 218 18.85 -7.82 -10.08
CA ARG A 218 20.05 -7.97 -9.25
C ARG A 218 19.81 -9.00 -8.13
N ASN A 219 18.72 -8.83 -7.37
CA ASN A 219 18.36 -9.72 -6.28
C ASN A 219 16.83 -9.83 -6.09
N VAL A 220 16.38 -10.97 -5.57
CA VAL A 220 15.09 -11.16 -4.90
C VAL A 220 15.41 -11.49 -3.44
N CYS A 221 15.28 -10.52 -2.56
CA CYS A 221 15.63 -10.63 -1.15
C CYS A 221 14.44 -11.06 -0.32
N CYS A 222 14.60 -12.11 0.52
CA CYS A 222 13.60 -12.53 1.49
C CYS A 222 14.02 -12.06 2.89
N ILE A 223 13.81 -10.78 3.18
CA ILE A 223 14.21 -10.12 4.45
C ILE A 223 13.16 -9.07 4.85
N ASP A 224 13.20 -8.61 6.10
CA ASP A 224 12.52 -7.38 6.49
C ASP A 224 13.14 -6.20 5.70
N ALA A 225 12.32 -5.46 4.98
CA ALA A 225 12.79 -4.37 4.14
C ALA A 225 13.42 -3.23 4.97
N CYS A 226 13.09 -3.09 6.26
CA CYS A 226 13.75 -2.16 7.17
C CYS A 226 15.20 -2.56 7.50
N GLU A 227 15.58 -3.82 7.26
CA GLU A 227 16.95 -4.32 7.48
C GLU A 227 17.80 -4.26 6.20
N TYR A 228 17.20 -3.91 5.07
CA TYR A 228 17.91 -3.82 3.80
C TYR A 228 18.95 -2.73 3.82
N GLN A 229 20.15 -3.11 3.38
CA GLN A 229 21.26 -2.20 3.20
C GLN A 229 21.82 -2.33 1.78
N VAL A 230 22.28 -1.25 1.23
CA VAL A 230 22.78 -1.21 -0.14
C VAL A 230 24.22 -0.73 -0.16
N ALA A 231 25.03 -1.34 -1.05
CA ALA A 231 26.41 -0.93 -1.28
C ALA A 231 26.57 0.09 -2.41
N SER A 232 25.48 0.42 -3.14
CA SER A 232 25.46 1.35 -4.28
C SER A 232 24.23 2.25 -4.18
N ASP A 233 24.27 3.35 -4.92
CA ASP A 233 23.15 4.30 -4.94
C ASP A 233 21.82 3.64 -5.38
N VAL A 234 20.73 4.03 -4.73
CA VAL A 234 19.36 3.70 -5.13
C VAL A 234 18.80 4.89 -5.91
N HIS A 235 18.47 4.69 -7.18
CA HIS A 235 18.01 5.77 -8.03
C HIS A 235 16.47 5.89 -8.06
N MET A 236 15.76 4.78 -7.79
CA MET A 236 14.30 4.78 -7.68
C MET A 236 13.84 3.81 -6.59
N VAL A 237 12.90 4.26 -5.79
CA VAL A 237 12.14 3.42 -4.85
C VAL A 237 10.69 3.37 -5.30
N ILE A 238 10.11 2.16 -5.38
CA ILE A 238 8.68 1.96 -5.62
C ILE A 238 8.13 1.27 -4.38
N LEU A 239 7.29 1.95 -3.62
CA LEU A 239 6.74 1.40 -2.37
C LEU A 239 5.23 1.62 -2.30
N GLU A 240 4.48 0.54 -2.21
CA GLU A 240 3.06 0.55 -1.87
C GLU A 240 2.80 -0.58 -0.88
N ALA A 241 2.70 -0.24 0.40
CA ALA A 241 2.49 -1.16 1.51
C ALA A 241 1.55 -0.50 2.53
N MET A 242 0.29 -0.28 2.13
CA MET A 242 -0.73 0.36 2.95
C MET A 242 -2.13 -0.15 2.63
N GLN A 243 -3.02 -0.03 3.60
CA GLN A 243 -4.45 -0.20 3.40
C GLN A 243 -5.18 1.15 3.45
N HIS A 244 -6.49 1.13 3.26
CA HIS A 244 -7.32 2.34 3.31
C HIS A 244 -7.09 3.14 4.60
N GLY A 245 -7.24 4.46 4.51
CA GLY A 245 -6.92 5.37 5.63
C GLY A 245 -5.44 5.41 5.99
N PHE A 246 -4.54 5.05 5.05
CA PHE A 246 -3.09 4.98 5.30
C PHE A 246 -2.76 4.16 6.55
N SER A 247 -3.23 2.92 6.62
CA SER A 247 -3.25 2.13 7.86
C SER A 247 -2.69 0.72 7.72
N ARG A 248 -2.49 0.08 8.86
CA ARG A 248 -2.21 -1.34 9.10
C ARG A 248 -0.86 -1.85 8.63
N GLU A 249 -0.42 -1.50 7.44
CA GLU A 249 0.88 -1.93 6.88
C GLU A 249 1.96 -0.87 7.15
N GLY A 250 3.22 -1.26 7.06
CA GLY A 250 4.35 -0.46 7.53
C GLY A 250 4.84 0.62 6.55
N HIS A 251 3.97 1.20 5.70
CA HIS A 251 4.39 2.10 4.63
C HIS A 251 5.30 3.23 5.12
N LEU A 252 4.88 3.98 6.15
CA LEU A 252 5.64 5.15 6.62
C LEU A 252 7.03 4.76 7.14
N ARG A 253 7.13 3.67 7.87
CA ARG A 253 8.42 3.18 8.40
C ARG A 253 9.36 2.72 7.28
N LEU A 254 8.82 1.96 6.32
CA LEU A 254 9.58 1.55 5.13
C LEU A 254 10.00 2.76 4.30
N ALA A 255 9.07 3.70 4.06
CA ALA A 255 9.35 4.90 3.29
C ALA A 255 10.47 5.74 3.92
N LYS A 256 10.46 5.92 5.25
CA LYS A 256 11.54 6.61 5.98
C LYS A 256 12.89 5.93 5.76
N HIS A 257 12.95 4.60 5.92
CA HIS A 257 14.18 3.84 5.72
C HIS A 257 14.73 4.00 4.28
N PHE A 258 13.88 3.85 3.26
CA PHE A 258 14.32 3.96 1.87
C PHE A 258 14.57 5.40 1.41
N ALA A 259 13.97 6.42 2.04
CA ALA A 259 14.27 7.82 1.78
C ALA A 259 15.71 8.17 2.17
N ASP A 260 16.25 7.50 3.20
CA ASP A 260 17.64 7.68 3.65
C ASP A 260 18.65 6.94 2.74
N LEU A 261 18.23 5.91 2.00
CA LEU A 261 19.04 5.16 1.05
C LEU A 261 19.00 5.74 -0.37
N LEU A 262 18.05 6.63 -0.64
CA LEU A 262 17.81 7.17 -1.97
C LEU A 262 18.89 8.18 -2.36
N HIS A 263 19.43 8.04 -3.59
CA HIS A 263 20.32 9.02 -4.18
C HIS A 263 19.71 10.44 -4.14
N PRO A 264 20.49 11.52 -3.94
CA PRO A 264 19.95 12.89 -3.87
C PRO A 264 19.05 13.28 -5.06
N ASN A 265 19.37 12.82 -6.27
CA ASN A 265 18.60 13.03 -7.50
C ASN A 265 17.66 11.83 -7.82
N GLY A 266 17.49 10.91 -6.89
CA GLY A 266 16.63 9.75 -7.06
C GLY A 266 15.15 10.09 -6.89
N LEU A 267 14.28 9.19 -7.34
CA LEU A 267 12.84 9.35 -7.28
C LEU A 267 12.20 8.32 -6.35
N PHE A 268 11.29 8.79 -5.52
CA PHE A 268 10.47 7.96 -4.63
C PHE A 268 9.02 7.92 -5.13
N LEU A 269 8.48 6.73 -5.38
CA LEU A 269 7.11 6.54 -5.82
C LEU A 269 6.31 5.73 -4.79
N PRO A 270 5.10 6.19 -4.44
CA PRO A 270 4.43 7.41 -4.92
C PRO A 270 5.16 8.68 -4.45
N GLN A 271 5.03 9.77 -5.23
CA GLN A 271 5.64 11.05 -4.89
C GLN A 271 4.99 11.71 -3.67
N ASN A 272 3.70 11.47 -3.49
CA ASN A 272 2.95 12.01 -2.37
C ASN A 272 1.79 11.09 -1.97
N ILE A 273 1.56 10.98 -0.67
CA ILE A 273 0.35 10.41 -0.09
C ILE A 273 -0.26 11.48 0.82
N ALA A 274 -1.41 12.02 0.40
CA ALA A 274 -2.14 13.02 1.16
C ALA A 274 -3.26 12.34 1.96
N VAL A 275 -3.28 12.57 3.28
CA VAL A 275 -4.37 12.14 4.15
C VAL A 275 -5.09 13.36 4.69
N THR A 276 -6.40 13.42 4.47
CA THR A 276 -7.29 14.47 4.97
C THR A 276 -8.35 13.89 5.89
N ALA A 277 -8.97 14.73 6.71
CA ALA A 277 -10.07 14.32 7.58
C ALA A 277 -11.36 15.11 7.25
N SER A 278 -12.49 14.45 7.42
CA SER A 278 -13.82 15.05 7.36
C SER A 278 -14.77 14.42 8.36
N LEU A 279 -15.93 15.05 8.54
CA LEU A 279 -17.05 14.47 9.30
C LEU A 279 -18.15 14.05 8.34
N SER A 280 -18.74 12.88 8.60
CA SER A 280 -19.84 12.33 7.82
C SER A 280 -20.89 11.64 8.70
N SER A 281 -21.99 11.20 8.11
CA SER A 281 -22.96 10.35 8.78
C SER A 281 -22.52 8.89 8.75
N ALA A 282 -22.50 8.22 9.90
CA ALA A 282 -22.22 6.79 9.99
C ALA A 282 -23.15 5.94 9.11
N GLN A 283 -24.44 6.32 9.00
CA GLN A 283 -25.40 5.65 8.13
C GLN A 283 -24.96 5.66 6.67
N ARG A 284 -24.44 6.81 6.17
CA ARG A 284 -23.94 6.92 4.80
C ARG A 284 -22.72 6.03 4.57
N GLU A 285 -21.73 6.11 5.46
CA GLU A 285 -20.44 5.47 5.30
C GLU A 285 -20.45 3.96 5.58
N TYR A 286 -21.27 3.49 6.53
CA TYR A 286 -21.31 2.06 6.87
C TYR A 286 -22.43 1.28 6.16
N VAL A 287 -23.49 1.95 5.70
CA VAL A 287 -24.66 1.26 5.20
C VAL A 287 -25.05 1.66 3.78
N ASP A 288 -25.28 2.96 3.53
CA ASP A 288 -25.93 3.39 2.30
C ASP A 288 -25.06 3.16 1.06
N GLN A 289 -23.75 3.40 1.14
CA GLN A 289 -22.84 3.17 0.03
C GLN A 289 -22.81 1.73 -0.49
N TRP A 290 -23.24 0.76 0.34
CA TRP A 290 -23.23 -0.67 -0.02
C TRP A 290 -24.57 -1.18 -0.54
N LYS A 291 -25.60 -0.32 -0.58
CA LYS A 291 -26.95 -0.69 -1.05
C LYS A 291 -27.11 -0.61 -2.55
N THR A 292 -26.18 0.03 -3.24
CA THR A 292 -26.25 0.26 -4.69
C THR A 292 -24.89 0.08 -5.33
N ASP A 293 -24.88 -0.37 -6.58
CA ASP A 293 -23.69 -0.39 -7.42
C ASP A 293 -23.49 0.96 -8.15
N ASP A 294 -24.39 1.93 -7.96
CA ASP A 294 -24.30 3.25 -8.57
C ASP A 294 -23.26 4.11 -7.85
N THR A 295 -22.18 4.41 -8.55
CA THR A 295 -21.06 5.21 -8.02
C THR A 295 -21.41 6.69 -7.85
N SER A 296 -22.55 7.17 -8.34
CA SER A 296 -23.01 8.55 -8.12
C SER A 296 -23.27 8.85 -6.64
N ILE A 297 -23.60 7.83 -5.84
CA ILE A 297 -23.74 7.96 -4.38
C ILE A 297 -22.47 8.54 -3.72
N HIS A 298 -21.27 8.21 -4.24
CA HIS A 298 -20.03 8.71 -3.68
C HIS A 298 -19.88 10.22 -3.88
N GLU A 299 -20.41 10.78 -4.98
CA GLU A 299 -20.39 12.23 -5.21
C GLU A 299 -21.32 12.96 -4.25
N ASP A 300 -22.49 12.40 -3.98
CA ASP A 300 -23.44 12.97 -3.03
C ASP A 300 -22.91 12.89 -1.61
N MET A 301 -22.31 11.77 -1.24
CA MET A 301 -21.65 11.61 0.06
C MET A 301 -20.53 12.64 0.27
N ARG A 302 -19.70 12.90 -0.75
CA ARG A 302 -18.64 13.94 -0.66
C ARG A 302 -19.23 15.35 -0.43
N LYS A 303 -20.33 15.69 -1.06
CA LYS A 303 -21.01 16.99 -0.88
C LYS A 303 -21.62 17.16 0.51
N GLU A 304 -22.03 16.06 1.16
CA GLU A 304 -22.63 16.05 2.49
C GLU A 304 -21.60 16.10 3.62
N ARG A 305 -20.30 15.87 3.32
CA ARG A 305 -19.22 15.86 4.30
C ARG A 305 -18.85 17.27 4.74
N ILE A 306 -18.40 17.35 5.98
CA ILE A 306 -17.80 18.57 6.54
C ILE A 306 -16.30 18.37 6.55
N GLU A 307 -15.59 19.04 5.65
CA GLU A 307 -14.14 18.94 5.54
C GLU A 307 -13.46 19.60 6.76
N LEU A 308 -12.56 18.86 7.41
CA LEU A 308 -11.74 19.37 8.52
C LEU A 308 -10.39 19.88 8.03
N GLY A 309 -9.78 19.17 7.08
CA GLY A 309 -8.51 19.59 6.50
C GLY A 309 -7.47 18.46 6.39
N LYS A 310 -6.23 18.87 6.15
CA LYS A 310 -5.08 17.97 5.96
C LYS A 310 -4.60 17.42 7.31
N VAL A 311 -4.48 16.11 7.41
CA VAL A 311 -3.94 15.40 8.58
C VAL A 311 -2.46 15.11 8.40
N LEU A 312 -2.09 14.55 7.24
CA LEU A 312 -0.72 14.14 6.95
C LEU A 312 -0.44 14.25 5.44
N ASP A 313 0.80 14.60 5.10
CA ASP A 313 1.28 14.73 3.72
C ASP A 313 2.64 14.04 3.61
N VAL A 314 2.65 12.80 3.10
CA VAL A 314 3.86 11.99 3.03
C VAL A 314 4.51 12.16 1.67
N ASN A 315 5.62 12.88 1.65
CA ASN A 315 6.49 13.05 0.49
C ASN A 315 7.96 12.91 0.92
N LEU A 316 8.88 12.99 -0.01
CA LEU A 316 10.30 12.77 0.27
C LEU A 316 10.88 13.81 1.27
N GLU A 317 10.43 15.07 1.23
CA GLU A 317 10.84 16.11 2.16
C GLU A 317 10.37 15.76 3.58
N PHE A 318 9.08 15.44 3.73
CA PHE A 318 8.52 14.99 5.00
C PHE A 318 9.28 13.78 5.55
N LEU A 319 9.52 12.75 4.73
CA LEU A 319 10.23 11.54 5.14
C LEU A 319 11.64 11.83 5.67
N ARG A 320 12.36 12.78 5.08
CA ARG A 320 13.71 13.17 5.50
C ARG A 320 13.73 14.03 6.77
N THR A 321 12.65 14.75 7.05
CA THR A 321 12.58 15.73 8.15
C THR A 321 11.70 15.30 9.32
N MET A 322 10.85 14.29 9.14
CA MET A 322 9.90 13.85 10.17
C MET A 322 10.61 13.47 11.47
N GLN A 323 9.98 13.83 12.59
CA GLN A 323 10.46 13.53 13.93
C GLN A 323 9.61 12.43 14.54
N GLU A 324 10.26 11.35 14.96
CA GLU A 324 9.61 10.27 15.72
C GLU A 324 9.68 10.56 17.21
N GLN A 325 8.56 10.38 17.89
CA GLN A 325 8.49 10.42 19.36
C GLN A 325 8.36 8.97 19.88
N VAL A 326 9.22 8.62 20.81
CA VAL A 326 9.19 7.31 21.48
C VAL A 326 8.38 7.43 22.75
N ILE A 327 7.22 6.81 22.81
CA ILE A 327 6.34 6.80 23.97
C ILE A 327 6.78 5.69 24.94
N ASP A 328 7.04 4.49 24.41
CA ASP A 328 7.56 3.35 25.14
C ASP A 328 8.38 2.42 24.22
N GLU A 329 8.80 1.26 24.72
CA GLU A 329 9.61 0.30 23.94
C GLU A 329 8.92 -0.24 22.68
N HIS A 330 7.59 -0.18 22.64
CA HIS A 330 6.76 -0.73 21.53
C HIS A 330 6.03 0.34 20.73
N THR A 331 6.02 1.60 21.19
CA THR A 331 5.18 2.65 20.61
C THR A 331 6.02 3.83 20.13
N ARG A 332 6.03 4.05 18.83
CA ARG A 332 6.58 5.24 18.16
C ARG A 332 5.47 5.94 17.42
N ILE A 333 5.43 7.25 17.56
CA ILE A 333 4.43 8.10 16.92
C ILE A 333 5.11 9.22 16.15
N VAL A 334 4.38 9.75 15.17
CA VAL A 334 4.69 10.99 14.49
C VAL A 334 3.51 11.93 14.71
N GLU A 335 3.78 13.11 15.25
CA GLU A 335 2.77 14.16 15.36
C GLU A 335 2.43 14.66 13.96
N CYS A 336 1.13 14.71 13.67
CA CYS A 336 0.58 15.18 12.41
C CYS A 336 0.02 16.62 12.57
N SER A 337 -1.20 16.86 12.14
CA SER A 337 -1.84 18.17 12.28
C SER A 337 -2.80 18.25 13.47
N THR A 338 -3.13 19.47 13.87
CA THR A 338 -4.27 19.77 14.75
C THR A 338 -5.36 20.44 13.93
N LEU A 339 -6.60 19.94 14.00
CA LEU A 339 -7.74 20.44 13.27
C LEU A 339 -8.88 20.79 14.23
N ALA A 340 -9.53 21.93 13.99
CA ALA A 340 -10.68 22.36 14.78
C ALA A 340 -11.97 21.71 14.27
N ILE A 341 -12.83 21.30 15.20
CA ILE A 341 -14.20 20.89 14.88
C ILE A 341 -15.04 22.16 14.71
N PRO A 342 -15.67 22.36 13.55
CA PRO A 342 -16.52 23.52 13.34
C PRO A 342 -17.76 23.47 14.24
N TYR A 343 -18.52 24.57 14.29
CA TYR A 343 -19.81 24.55 14.95
C TYR A 343 -20.75 23.61 14.20
N LEU A 344 -21.32 22.65 14.94
CA LEU A 344 -22.25 21.65 14.44
C LEU A 344 -23.62 21.89 15.09
N ASP A 345 -24.68 21.99 14.30
CA ASP A 345 -26.04 22.06 14.84
C ASP A 345 -26.36 20.71 15.52
N PRO A 346 -26.76 20.68 16.79
CA PRO A 346 -27.17 19.44 17.45
C PRO A 346 -28.29 18.68 16.71
N LYS A 347 -29.07 19.36 15.89
CA LYS A 347 -30.12 18.76 15.07
C LYS A 347 -29.59 17.95 13.89
N GLU A 348 -28.36 18.16 13.47
CA GLU A 348 -27.72 17.37 12.40
C GLU A 348 -27.35 15.95 12.84
N GLY A 349 -27.49 15.66 14.14
CA GLY A 349 -27.22 14.35 14.70
C GLY A 349 -25.75 14.03 14.87
N GLU A 350 -25.48 12.76 15.13
CA GLU A 350 -24.13 12.22 15.30
C GLU A 350 -23.34 12.25 14.00
N LYS A 351 -22.03 12.51 14.11
CA LYS A 351 -21.07 12.45 13.02
C LYS A 351 -19.97 11.45 13.34
N THR A 352 -19.41 10.85 12.32
CA THR A 352 -18.21 10.03 12.40
C THR A 352 -17.04 10.72 11.73
N LEU A 353 -15.85 10.58 12.32
CA LEU A 353 -14.61 11.05 11.69
C LEU A 353 -14.22 10.10 10.55
N LEU A 354 -13.79 10.65 9.43
CA LEU A 354 -13.29 9.90 8.28
C LEU A 354 -11.88 10.33 7.94
N PHE A 355 -11.03 9.35 7.61
CA PHE A 355 -9.75 9.58 6.94
C PHE A 355 -9.85 9.28 5.45
N HIS A 356 -9.40 10.21 4.63
CA HIS A 356 -9.35 10.11 3.18
C HIS A 356 -7.91 10.03 2.72
N THR A 357 -7.58 9.04 1.90
CA THR A 357 -6.25 8.88 1.35
C THR A 357 -6.29 9.13 -0.15
N ARG A 358 -5.39 9.98 -0.64
CA ARG A 358 -5.13 10.20 -2.06
C ARG A 358 -3.66 9.94 -2.33
N VAL A 359 -3.35 9.33 -3.46
CA VAL A 359 -1.99 8.91 -3.79
C VAL A 359 -1.57 9.56 -5.12
N ASN A 360 -0.59 10.45 -5.08
CA ASN A 360 0.06 10.95 -6.27
C ASN A 360 1.20 10.00 -6.64
N VAL A 361 1.01 9.24 -7.70
CA VAL A 361 2.02 8.27 -8.12
C VAL A 361 3.22 8.99 -8.71
N PHE A 362 3.00 9.82 -9.74
CA PHE A 362 4.05 10.61 -10.37
C PHE A 362 3.44 11.75 -11.22
N GLY A 363 4.03 12.96 -11.14
CA GLY A 363 3.54 14.14 -11.86
C GLY A 363 2.11 14.49 -11.49
N GLU A 364 1.21 14.54 -12.46
CA GLU A 364 -0.20 14.88 -12.26
C GLU A 364 -1.11 13.66 -12.07
N ASP A 365 -0.55 12.45 -12.04
CA ASP A 365 -1.32 11.20 -11.93
C ASP A 365 -1.68 10.90 -10.47
N TRP A 366 -2.93 11.14 -10.09
CA TRP A 366 -3.50 10.88 -8.76
C TRP A 366 -4.45 9.69 -8.76
N LEU A 367 -4.34 8.86 -7.74
CA LEU A 367 -5.35 7.88 -7.35
C LEU A 367 -6.24 8.53 -6.30
N GLY A 368 -7.49 8.79 -6.67
CA GLY A 368 -8.47 9.50 -5.85
C GLY A 368 -9.29 8.57 -4.94
N GLU A 369 -10.19 9.18 -4.15
CA GLU A 369 -11.13 8.45 -3.31
C GLU A 369 -11.98 7.48 -4.13
N TYR A 370 -12.24 6.30 -3.58
CA TYR A 370 -13.04 5.20 -4.16
C TYR A 370 -12.49 4.59 -5.45
N GLU A 371 -11.37 5.09 -5.97
CA GLU A 371 -10.76 4.54 -7.18
C GLU A 371 -10.00 3.24 -6.93
N SER A 372 -9.57 3.03 -5.69
CA SER A 372 -8.82 1.87 -5.24
C SER A 372 -9.25 1.44 -3.84
N GLY A 373 -8.97 0.19 -3.48
CA GLY A 373 -9.13 -0.29 -2.11
C GLY A 373 -8.30 0.49 -1.09
N ILE A 374 -7.11 0.97 -1.48
CA ILE A 374 -6.23 1.74 -0.58
C ILE A 374 -6.67 3.21 -0.41
N THR A 375 -7.53 3.72 -1.28
CA THR A 375 -8.06 5.09 -1.22
C THR A 375 -9.55 5.13 -0.82
N HIS A 376 -10.10 4.02 -0.37
CA HIS A 376 -11.43 4.01 0.22
C HIS A 376 -11.39 4.73 1.57
N PRO A 377 -12.32 5.66 1.87
CA PRO A 377 -12.34 6.35 3.16
C PRO A 377 -12.44 5.39 4.34
N LEU A 378 -11.71 5.69 5.41
CA LEU A 378 -11.70 4.91 6.66
C LEU A 378 -12.40 5.69 7.78
N PRO A 379 -13.56 5.23 8.27
CA PRO A 379 -14.18 5.80 9.45
C PRO A 379 -13.41 5.43 10.73
N ASP A 380 -13.24 6.43 11.62
CA ASP A 380 -12.75 6.21 12.99
C ASP A 380 -13.94 6.14 13.96
N SER A 381 -14.30 4.91 14.33
CA SER A 381 -15.45 4.67 15.20
C SER A 381 -15.19 5.00 16.68
N GLN A 382 -13.96 5.34 17.07
CA GLN A 382 -13.62 5.73 18.43
C GLN A 382 -13.80 7.23 18.67
N VAL A 383 -13.89 8.03 17.62
CA VAL A 383 -14.15 9.48 17.72
C VAL A 383 -15.66 9.74 17.60
N CYS A 384 -16.27 10.05 18.72
CA CYS A 384 -17.71 10.24 18.85
C CYS A 384 -18.05 11.74 18.80
N VAL A 385 -18.50 12.22 17.64
CA VAL A 385 -18.80 13.64 17.40
C VAL A 385 -20.28 13.89 17.58
N ASN A 386 -20.64 14.85 18.45
CA ASN A 386 -21.99 15.26 18.81
C ASN A 386 -22.86 14.15 19.42
N PHE A 387 -22.29 13.07 19.95
CA PHE A 387 -23.03 12.06 20.67
C PHE A 387 -22.19 11.37 21.75
N THR A 388 -22.86 10.79 22.72
CA THR A 388 -22.26 9.93 23.71
C THR A 388 -22.78 8.51 23.50
N PRO A 389 -21.94 7.51 23.24
CA PRO A 389 -22.37 6.12 23.10
C PRO A 389 -23.11 5.65 24.38
N GLN A 390 -24.09 4.76 24.21
CA GLN A 390 -24.81 4.16 25.36
C GLN A 390 -23.87 3.32 26.24
N ASP A 391 -22.88 2.71 25.61
CA ASP A 391 -21.85 1.87 26.28
C ASP A 391 -20.44 2.34 25.84
N PRO A 392 -19.94 3.47 26.39
CA PRO A 392 -18.64 4.01 26.01
C PRO A 392 -17.51 3.07 26.38
N ARG A 393 -16.57 2.86 25.45
CA ARG A 393 -15.42 1.99 25.62
C ARG A 393 -14.20 2.79 26.04
N PRO A 394 -13.22 2.17 26.70
CA PRO A 394 -11.92 2.80 26.90
C PRO A 394 -11.32 3.20 25.55
N GLY A 395 -10.96 4.47 25.38
CA GLY A 395 -10.45 5.04 24.14
C GLY A 395 -11.49 5.76 23.29
N ASP A 396 -12.79 5.68 23.62
CA ASP A 396 -13.80 6.51 22.96
C ASP A 396 -13.55 7.99 23.30
N LEU A 397 -13.40 8.81 22.27
CA LEU A 397 -13.13 10.24 22.36
C LEU A 397 -14.42 11.04 22.10
N LEU A 398 -14.93 11.68 23.11
CA LEU A 398 -16.14 12.51 23.02
C LEU A 398 -15.78 13.91 22.54
N VAL A 399 -16.33 14.31 21.39
CA VAL A 399 -15.98 15.53 20.68
C VAL A 399 -17.23 16.37 20.43
N GLY A 400 -17.12 17.67 20.66
CA GLY A 400 -18.17 18.66 20.40
C GLY A 400 -17.69 19.82 19.51
N SER A 401 -18.63 20.69 19.20
CA SER A 401 -18.35 21.93 18.44
C SER A 401 -17.29 22.78 19.13
N GLY A 402 -16.30 23.25 18.38
CA GLY A 402 -15.21 24.10 18.88
C GLY A 402 -14.06 23.35 19.54
N ASP A 403 -14.14 22.04 19.69
CA ASP A 403 -13.01 21.23 20.13
C ASP A 403 -11.92 21.18 19.06
N SER A 404 -10.67 20.95 19.47
CA SER A 404 -9.55 20.71 18.56
C SER A 404 -9.06 19.27 18.69
N LEU A 405 -8.81 18.64 17.56
CA LEU A 405 -8.28 17.29 17.47
C LEU A 405 -6.83 17.34 17.00
N THR A 406 -5.92 16.75 17.77
CA THR A 406 -4.53 16.50 17.34
C THR A 406 -4.40 15.07 16.90
N PHE A 407 -3.84 14.87 15.72
CA PHE A 407 -3.64 13.58 15.09
C PHE A 407 -2.20 13.13 15.26
N TYR A 408 -2.03 11.88 15.60
CA TYR A 408 -0.73 11.19 15.67
C TYR A 408 -0.78 9.95 14.80
N TYR A 409 0.31 9.68 14.09
CA TYR A 409 0.43 8.43 13.36
C TYR A 409 1.29 7.44 14.13
N CYS A 410 0.69 6.32 14.54
CA CYS A 410 1.39 5.22 15.20
C CYS A 410 2.13 4.38 14.16
N MET A 411 3.45 4.16 14.35
CA MET A 411 4.31 3.52 13.37
C MET A 411 4.53 2.03 13.60
N ASN A 412 4.11 1.50 14.74
CA ASN A 412 4.39 0.13 15.17
C ASN A 412 3.12 -0.71 15.30
N GLY A 413 3.27 -2.02 15.24
CA GLY A 413 2.16 -2.97 15.41
C GLY A 413 1.17 -2.93 14.27
N LEU A 414 0.03 -2.29 14.45
CA LEU A 414 -0.93 -1.96 13.39
C LEU A 414 -0.90 -0.45 13.15
N PRO A 415 -0.05 0.03 12.23
CA PRO A 415 0.07 1.46 11.95
C PRO A 415 -1.27 2.10 11.59
N GLY A 416 -1.44 3.36 11.99
CA GLY A 416 -2.66 4.11 11.76
C GLY A 416 -2.73 5.36 12.62
N PHE A 417 -3.81 6.13 12.45
CA PHE A 417 -4.00 7.34 13.20
C PHE A 417 -4.55 7.08 14.60
N LEU A 418 -4.04 7.83 15.55
CA LEU A 418 -4.58 8.03 16.90
C LEU A 418 -4.97 9.49 17.00
N THR A 419 -6.20 9.74 17.40
CA THR A 419 -6.73 11.09 17.58
C THR A 419 -6.83 11.41 19.07
N THR A 420 -6.39 12.59 19.46
CA THR A 420 -6.55 13.10 20.81
C THR A 420 -7.26 14.46 20.78
N LYS A 421 -7.92 14.79 21.86
CA LYS A 421 -8.50 16.11 22.06
C LYS A 421 -7.42 17.02 22.64
N SER A 422 -7.17 18.12 21.98
CA SER A 422 -6.26 19.16 22.49
C SER A 422 -6.98 19.92 23.61
N ASP A 423 -6.37 20.03 24.78
CA ASP A 423 -6.88 20.94 25.82
C ASP A 423 -6.72 22.37 25.31
N HIS A 424 -7.84 23.07 25.06
CA HIS A 424 -7.81 24.51 24.96
C HIS A 424 -7.34 25.04 26.32
N SER A 425 -6.18 25.66 26.39
CA SER A 425 -5.82 26.52 27.51
C SER A 425 -6.94 27.56 27.64
N ASP A 426 -7.52 27.69 28.84
CA ASP A 426 -8.67 28.58 29.16
C ASP A 426 -8.50 30.07 28.75
N GLY A 427 -7.36 30.43 28.14
CA GLY A 427 -7.08 31.79 27.65
C GLY A 427 -7.87 32.27 26.44
N ASP A 428 -8.38 31.37 25.60
CA ASP A 428 -9.06 31.77 24.36
C ASP A 428 -10.60 31.89 24.51
N LYS A 429 -11.17 31.36 25.58
CA LYS A 429 -12.61 31.50 25.84
C LYS A 429 -13.02 32.91 26.20
N GLU A 430 -12.13 33.72 26.79
CA GLU A 430 -12.40 35.10 27.12
C GLU A 430 -12.39 36.04 25.89
N SER A 431 -11.63 35.73 24.84
CA SER A 431 -11.57 36.54 23.63
C SER A 431 -12.81 36.39 22.74
N MET A 432 -13.39 35.19 22.64
CA MET A 432 -14.60 34.94 21.84
C MET A 432 -15.87 35.47 22.48
N LEU A 433 -15.91 35.57 23.81
CA LEU A 433 -17.06 36.19 24.51
C LEU A 433 -17.02 37.73 24.45
N ALA A 434 -15.84 38.33 24.26
CA ALA A 434 -15.68 39.78 24.16
C ALA A 434 -16.11 40.37 22.82
N GLU A 435 -16.01 39.61 21.74
CA GLU A 435 -16.43 40.08 20.38
C GLU A 435 -17.94 40.01 20.14
N ASN A 436 -18.69 39.19 20.88
CA ASN A 436 -20.15 39.08 20.76
C ASN A 436 -20.91 40.01 21.73
N GLY A 437 -20.22 40.81 22.54
CA GLY A 437 -20.81 41.69 23.55
C GLY A 437 -21.02 43.16 23.13
N ASN A 438 -20.57 43.61 21.96
CA ASN A 438 -20.66 45.00 21.49
C ASN A 438 -21.54 45.16 20.24
N GLY A 439 -22.77 44.69 20.31
CA GLY A 439 -23.79 44.91 19.29
C GLY A 439 -25.14 45.21 19.92
N ASN A 440 -25.27 46.39 20.49
CA ASN A 440 -26.54 47.04 20.78
C ASN A 440 -26.48 48.48 20.32
#